data_849aafd600c1c78af60bc3e784a64bea
#
_entry.id   849aafd600c1c78af60bc3e784a64bea
#
_cell.length_a   1.000
_cell.length_b   1.000
_cell.length_c   1.000
_cell.angle_alpha   90.00
_cell.angle_beta   90.00
_cell.angle_gamma   90.00
#
_symmetry.space_group_name_H-M   'P 1'
#
loop_
_entity.id
_entity.type
_entity.pdbx_description
1 polymer ?
#
loop_
_entity_poly.entity_id
_entity_poly.type
_entity_poly.pdbx_seq_one_letter_code
_entity_poly.pdbx_strand_id
1 'polypeptide(L)'
;MNIGLLGFGVVGGGVLELAQSRGDITVSRVLLRSPKAGLPEDMATYDFSDILQDDAIDTVVEVMGGLHPAYEYVTAAMERGKNVVTANKALIAAYYQELTALAKEKGVALRCTAAVGGGIPWLVNLARAKRLDAVCAVGGIMNGTTNFIMDAMHKAPVDFPAILKEAQELGYAEADPSADIDGDDIRRKLCISANIAFDAVLDETAIPTFGIRTVTAEDIAAFKAHGFVCKLLAAAEAAENGVCAYVEPTLVDAGEPEAAVPANYNLITYTAERIGRQSFFGQGAGRFPTAANVVQDCLTILAGDKSFYTDRAEAAALDGSAEAHPYYVRTAAPDDFLRGVTADDWGSGVITGAVNTYDMLAWARRQLAVDPACFIAGIR
;
A
#
# COMPACT_ATOMS: atom_id res chain seq x y z
N MET A 1 -13.69 24.49 8.89
CA MET A 1 -14.05 23.06 8.72
C MET A 1 -14.23 22.44 10.09
N ASN A 2 -15.37 21.82 10.32
CA ASN A 2 -15.61 21.07 11.54
C ASN A 2 -15.61 19.57 11.23
N ILE A 3 -14.74 18.80 11.90
CA ILE A 3 -14.60 17.38 11.60
C ILE A 3 -15.13 16.51 12.73
N GLY A 4 -15.78 15.39 12.34
CA GLY A 4 -16.05 14.24 13.17
C GLY A 4 -14.97 13.20 12.93
N LEU A 5 -14.19 12.86 13.96
CA LEU A 5 -13.06 11.92 13.86
C LEU A 5 -13.50 10.51 14.29
N LEU A 6 -13.39 9.54 13.40
CA LEU A 6 -13.71 8.13 13.67
C LEU A 6 -12.42 7.37 14.01
N GLY A 7 -12.23 7.08 15.29
CA GLY A 7 -11.06 6.39 15.82
C GLY A 7 -10.02 7.33 16.45
N PHE A 8 -9.49 6.92 17.61
CA PHE A 8 -8.48 7.65 18.38
C PHE A 8 -7.31 6.73 18.76
N GLY A 9 -6.72 6.13 17.72
CA GLY A 9 -5.46 5.38 17.80
C GLY A 9 -4.26 6.29 17.56
N VAL A 10 -3.17 5.71 17.08
CA VAL A 10 -1.92 6.43 16.76
C VAL A 10 -2.17 7.57 15.77
N VAL A 11 -2.86 7.28 14.66
CA VAL A 11 -3.15 8.27 13.60
C VAL A 11 -4.17 9.29 14.08
N GLY A 12 -5.28 8.89 14.69
CA GLY A 12 -6.32 9.81 15.18
C GLY A 12 -5.80 10.80 16.22
N GLY A 13 -4.92 10.35 17.13
CA GLY A 13 -4.23 11.25 18.06
C GLY A 13 -3.33 12.27 17.36
N GLY A 14 -2.65 11.87 16.27
CA GLY A 14 -1.87 12.77 15.44
C GLY A 14 -2.73 13.79 14.68
N VAL A 15 -3.90 13.36 14.15
CA VAL A 15 -4.86 14.25 13.49
C VAL A 15 -5.38 15.32 14.44
N LEU A 16 -5.79 14.93 15.66
CA LEU A 16 -6.25 15.88 16.68
C LEU A 16 -5.17 16.92 17.00
N GLU A 17 -3.94 16.48 17.24
CA GLU A 17 -2.82 17.38 17.60
C GLU A 17 -2.49 18.35 16.47
N LEU A 18 -2.44 17.88 15.22
CA LEU A 18 -2.20 18.74 14.07
C LEU A 18 -3.35 19.72 13.82
N ALA A 19 -4.61 19.27 13.96
CA ALA A 19 -5.78 20.15 13.83
C ALA A 19 -5.80 21.23 14.91
N GLN A 20 -5.48 20.90 16.16
CA GLN A 20 -5.41 21.88 17.27
C GLN A 20 -4.35 22.95 17.08
N SER A 21 -3.27 22.65 16.35
CA SER A 21 -2.25 23.64 16.00
C SER A 21 -2.70 24.67 14.95
N ARG A 22 -3.90 24.47 14.38
CA ARG A 22 -4.48 25.29 13.30
C ARG A 22 -5.78 25.97 13.76
N GLY A 23 -6.09 27.10 13.17
CA GLY A 23 -7.35 27.83 13.47
C GLY A 23 -8.47 27.59 12.47
N ASP A 24 -8.22 26.84 11.38
CA ASP A 24 -9.13 26.63 10.27
C ASP A 24 -9.79 25.22 10.27
N ILE A 25 -9.32 24.31 11.14
CA ILE A 25 -9.87 22.97 11.34
C ILE A 25 -10.20 22.76 12.82
N THR A 26 -11.41 22.33 13.12
CA THR A 26 -11.86 21.98 14.48
C THR A 26 -12.30 20.53 14.53
N VAL A 27 -11.77 19.75 15.46
CA VAL A 27 -12.29 18.41 15.77
C VAL A 27 -13.45 18.58 16.75
N SER A 28 -14.68 18.39 16.29
CA SER A 28 -15.88 18.62 17.09
C SER A 28 -16.27 17.41 17.93
N ARG A 29 -16.12 16.21 17.38
CA ARG A 29 -16.44 14.93 18.02
C ARG A 29 -15.43 13.86 17.63
N VAL A 30 -15.18 12.92 18.55
CA VAL A 30 -14.31 11.76 18.34
C VAL A 30 -15.06 10.49 18.71
N LEU A 31 -15.31 9.62 17.72
CA LEU A 31 -15.95 8.33 17.96
C LEU A 31 -14.95 7.32 18.53
N LEU A 32 -15.31 6.72 19.66
CA LEU A 32 -14.51 5.76 20.39
C LEU A 32 -15.28 4.43 20.60
N ARG A 33 -14.56 3.34 20.77
CA ARG A 33 -15.13 2.06 21.27
C ARG A 33 -15.17 2.00 22.80
N SER A 34 -14.24 2.68 23.47
CA SER A 34 -14.09 2.73 24.91
C SER A 34 -13.34 4.01 25.31
N PRO A 35 -13.44 4.47 26.57
CA PRO A 35 -12.73 5.64 27.05
C PRO A 35 -11.24 5.60 26.74
N LYS A 36 -10.69 6.73 26.33
CA LYS A 36 -9.28 6.90 26.00
C LYS A 36 -8.68 8.06 26.79
N ALA A 37 -7.55 7.80 27.44
CA ALA A 37 -6.80 8.86 28.13
C ALA A 37 -6.30 9.92 27.12
N GLY A 38 -6.30 11.18 27.56
CA GLY A 38 -5.80 12.30 26.77
C GLY A 38 -6.80 12.91 25.79
N LEU A 39 -8.05 12.43 25.74
CA LEU A 39 -9.14 13.06 24.99
C LEU A 39 -10.10 13.74 25.99
N PRO A 40 -10.47 15.04 25.79
CA PRO A 40 -11.51 15.71 26.57
C PRO A 40 -12.85 14.96 26.49
N GLU A 41 -13.56 14.82 27.63
CA GLU A 41 -14.82 14.07 27.70
C GLU A 41 -15.93 14.66 26.83
N ASP A 42 -15.95 15.97 26.67
CA ASP A 42 -16.92 16.71 25.85
C ASP A 42 -16.72 16.50 24.34
N MET A 43 -15.54 16.02 23.93
CA MET A 43 -15.26 15.64 22.55
C MET A 43 -15.58 14.17 22.26
N ALA A 44 -15.65 13.31 23.28
CA ALA A 44 -15.83 11.88 23.11
C ALA A 44 -17.29 11.54 22.81
N THR A 45 -17.50 10.61 21.87
CA THR A 45 -18.78 9.93 21.67
C THR A 45 -18.58 8.44 21.44
N TYR A 46 -19.60 7.67 21.75
CA TYR A 46 -19.66 6.21 21.55
C TYR A 46 -20.78 5.82 20.56
N ASP A 47 -21.51 6.83 20.06
CA ASP A 47 -22.56 6.66 19.07
C ASP A 47 -22.21 7.49 17.81
N PHE A 48 -22.12 6.82 16.68
CA PHE A 48 -21.86 7.49 15.41
C PHE A 48 -22.97 8.48 15.03
N SER A 49 -24.19 8.29 15.51
CA SER A 49 -25.32 9.20 15.25
C SER A 49 -25.05 10.62 15.74
N ASP A 50 -24.25 10.81 16.81
CA ASP A 50 -23.85 12.12 17.32
C ASP A 50 -23.00 12.91 16.33
N ILE A 51 -22.25 12.22 15.48
CA ILE A 51 -21.45 12.82 14.38
C ILE A 51 -22.30 12.98 13.13
N LEU A 52 -23.08 11.94 12.81
CA LEU A 52 -23.86 11.90 11.56
C LEU A 52 -24.95 12.98 11.55
N GLN A 53 -25.64 13.19 12.68
CA GLN A 53 -26.77 14.11 12.79
C GLN A 53 -26.39 15.55 13.14
N ASP A 54 -25.13 15.80 13.53
CA ASP A 54 -24.63 17.14 13.82
C ASP A 54 -24.39 17.90 12.50
N ASP A 55 -25.29 18.82 12.17
CA ASP A 55 -25.19 19.64 10.95
C ASP A 55 -24.00 20.64 10.98
N ALA A 56 -23.38 20.88 12.14
CA ALA A 56 -22.17 21.68 12.25
C ALA A 56 -20.92 20.92 11.76
N ILE A 57 -20.95 19.58 11.77
CA ILE A 57 -19.87 18.73 11.25
C ILE A 57 -20.03 18.60 9.73
N ASP A 58 -19.11 19.14 8.98
CA ASP A 58 -19.11 19.14 7.50
C ASP A 58 -18.24 18.01 6.89
N THR A 59 -17.34 17.42 7.67
CA THR A 59 -16.40 16.42 7.20
C THR A 59 -16.20 15.30 8.23
N VAL A 60 -16.20 14.06 7.77
CA VAL A 60 -15.87 12.88 8.57
C VAL A 60 -14.46 12.41 8.22
N VAL A 61 -13.62 12.24 9.23
CA VAL A 61 -12.26 11.71 9.11
C VAL A 61 -12.23 10.30 9.70
N GLU A 62 -12.03 9.27 8.85
CA GLU A 62 -12.01 7.88 9.24
C GLU A 62 -10.57 7.34 9.33
N VAL A 63 -10.18 6.92 10.53
CA VAL A 63 -8.86 6.34 10.84
C VAL A 63 -8.97 5.13 11.78
N MET A 64 -10.08 4.36 11.65
CA MET A 64 -10.35 3.20 12.48
C MET A 64 -9.67 1.93 11.98
N GLY A 65 -9.55 1.79 10.65
CA GLY A 65 -9.13 0.56 9.98
C GLY A 65 -10.21 -0.54 9.97
N GLY A 66 -9.95 -1.61 9.19
CA GLY A 66 -10.93 -2.67 8.94
C GLY A 66 -11.99 -2.25 7.91
N LEU A 67 -12.86 -3.19 7.52
CA LEU A 67 -13.92 -2.92 6.54
C LEU A 67 -15.20 -2.43 7.23
N HIS A 68 -15.61 -3.12 8.27
CA HIS A 68 -16.84 -2.85 9.03
C HIS A 68 -16.50 -2.44 10.48
N PRO A 69 -17.15 -1.44 11.04
CA PRO A 69 -18.25 -0.62 10.49
C PRO A 69 -17.79 0.62 9.68
N ALA A 70 -16.52 0.68 9.22
CA ALA A 70 -15.99 1.84 8.52
C ALA A 70 -16.78 2.12 7.24
N TYR A 71 -17.13 1.07 6.47
CA TYR A 71 -17.91 1.18 5.25
C TYR A 71 -19.29 1.84 5.51
N GLU A 72 -20.03 1.36 6.50
CA GLU A 72 -21.35 1.88 6.85
C GLU A 72 -21.28 3.34 7.31
N TYR A 73 -20.25 3.69 8.07
CA TYR A 73 -20.10 5.07 8.57
C TYR A 73 -19.72 6.05 7.46
N VAL A 74 -18.80 5.63 6.57
CA VAL A 74 -18.36 6.47 5.44
C VAL A 74 -19.49 6.67 4.44
N THR A 75 -20.23 5.63 4.09
CA THR A 75 -21.37 5.72 3.17
C THR A 75 -22.50 6.59 3.76
N ALA A 76 -22.89 6.36 5.03
CA ALA A 76 -23.90 7.18 5.68
C ALA A 76 -23.49 8.66 5.79
N ALA A 77 -22.21 8.96 6.05
CA ALA A 77 -21.68 10.32 6.06
C ALA A 77 -21.84 11.00 4.68
N MET A 78 -21.46 10.30 3.60
CA MET A 78 -21.61 10.83 2.23
C MET A 78 -23.05 10.99 1.82
N GLU A 79 -23.94 10.05 2.18
CA GLU A 79 -25.39 10.15 1.97
C GLU A 79 -26.01 11.38 2.67
N ARG A 80 -25.45 11.75 3.86
CA ARG A 80 -25.84 12.95 4.61
C ARG A 80 -25.21 14.24 4.08
N GLY A 81 -24.44 14.18 3.01
CA GLY A 81 -23.79 15.34 2.37
C GLY A 81 -22.50 15.78 3.07
N LYS A 82 -21.91 14.94 3.94
CA LYS A 82 -20.62 15.24 4.59
C LYS A 82 -19.46 14.76 3.72
N ASN A 83 -18.39 15.55 3.69
CA ASN A 83 -17.14 15.11 3.05
C ASN A 83 -16.50 13.99 3.86
N VAL A 84 -15.70 13.17 3.21
CA VAL A 84 -14.97 12.07 3.83
C VAL A 84 -13.48 12.15 3.52
N VAL A 85 -12.65 12.00 4.56
CA VAL A 85 -11.21 11.76 4.45
C VAL A 85 -10.90 10.46 5.17
N THR A 86 -10.20 9.52 4.52
CA THR A 86 -9.89 8.23 5.13
C THR A 86 -8.43 7.84 4.93
N ALA A 87 -7.81 7.19 5.93
CA ALA A 87 -6.51 6.53 5.82
C ALA A 87 -6.65 5.00 5.65
N ASN A 88 -7.87 4.48 5.47
CA ASN A 88 -8.19 3.07 5.47
C ASN A 88 -8.01 2.45 4.08
N LYS A 89 -6.80 1.96 3.81
CA LYS A 89 -6.47 1.31 2.54
C LYS A 89 -7.33 0.09 2.23
N ALA A 90 -7.73 -0.69 3.25
CA ALA A 90 -8.55 -1.87 3.04
C ALA A 90 -9.95 -1.50 2.55
N LEU A 91 -10.54 -0.45 3.14
CA LEU A 91 -11.82 0.10 2.73
C LEU A 91 -11.78 0.59 1.29
N ILE A 92 -10.79 1.40 0.95
CA ILE A 92 -10.66 1.98 -0.40
C ILE A 92 -10.36 0.90 -1.44
N ALA A 93 -9.50 -0.07 -1.15
CA ALA A 93 -9.19 -1.16 -2.09
C ALA A 93 -10.43 -2.02 -2.38
N ALA A 94 -11.23 -2.34 -1.34
CA ALA A 94 -12.40 -3.22 -1.48
C ALA A 94 -13.61 -2.52 -2.15
N TYR A 95 -13.81 -1.22 -1.90
CA TYR A 95 -15.02 -0.50 -2.29
C TYR A 95 -14.74 0.75 -3.15
N TYR A 96 -13.62 0.77 -3.88
CA TYR A 96 -13.17 1.95 -4.64
C TYR A 96 -14.24 2.49 -5.58
N GLN A 97 -14.82 1.65 -6.41
CA GLN A 97 -15.83 2.05 -7.40
C GLN A 97 -17.09 2.60 -6.72
N GLU A 98 -17.58 1.88 -5.74
CA GLU A 98 -18.83 2.22 -5.04
C GLU A 98 -18.70 3.54 -4.27
N LEU A 99 -17.61 3.70 -3.49
CA LEU A 99 -17.38 4.90 -2.70
C LEU A 99 -17.13 6.13 -3.57
N THR A 100 -16.38 5.98 -4.67
CA THR A 100 -16.15 7.10 -5.59
C THR A 100 -17.41 7.51 -6.36
N ALA A 101 -18.22 6.52 -6.77
CA ALA A 101 -19.53 6.79 -7.41
C ALA A 101 -20.48 7.51 -6.45
N LEU A 102 -20.57 7.06 -5.19
CA LEU A 102 -21.41 7.68 -4.17
C LEU A 102 -20.96 9.12 -3.86
N ALA A 103 -19.66 9.35 -3.69
CA ALA A 103 -19.12 10.69 -3.45
C ALA A 103 -19.48 11.64 -4.59
N LYS A 104 -19.38 11.18 -5.83
CA LYS A 104 -19.77 11.94 -7.03
C LYS A 104 -21.26 12.21 -7.06
N GLU A 105 -22.11 11.20 -6.83
CA GLU A 105 -23.57 11.34 -6.80
C GLU A 105 -24.01 12.39 -5.78
N LYS A 106 -23.42 12.36 -4.58
CA LYS A 106 -23.77 13.30 -3.49
C LYS A 106 -23.05 14.65 -3.59
N GLY A 107 -22.11 14.82 -4.52
CA GLY A 107 -21.35 16.05 -4.69
C GLY A 107 -20.43 16.39 -3.51
N VAL A 108 -19.99 15.37 -2.76
CA VAL A 108 -19.09 15.47 -1.61
C VAL A 108 -17.67 15.04 -1.96
N ALA A 109 -16.71 15.41 -1.12
CA ALA A 109 -15.34 14.92 -1.26
C ALA A 109 -15.20 13.53 -0.65
N LEU A 110 -14.42 12.67 -1.34
CA LEU A 110 -13.81 11.46 -0.78
C LEU A 110 -12.31 11.54 -1.06
N ARG A 111 -11.50 11.69 -0.01
CA ARG A 111 -10.05 11.77 -0.15
C ARG A 111 -9.38 10.69 0.71
N CYS A 112 -8.29 10.13 0.19
CA CYS A 112 -7.61 9.01 0.85
C CYS A 112 -6.09 9.05 0.65
N THR A 113 -5.47 10.23 0.57
CA THR A 113 -4.02 10.35 0.35
C THR A 113 -3.21 9.55 1.36
N ALA A 114 -3.63 9.53 2.61
CA ALA A 114 -2.96 8.80 3.69
C ALA A 114 -3.09 7.26 3.59
N ALA A 115 -3.96 6.73 2.74
CA ALA A 115 -4.12 5.28 2.56
C ALA A 115 -2.93 4.63 1.85
N VAL A 116 -2.17 5.39 1.04
CA VAL A 116 -0.98 4.90 0.34
C VAL A 116 0.19 5.84 0.59
N GLY A 117 1.29 5.29 1.11
CA GLY A 117 2.53 6.02 1.34
C GLY A 117 2.58 6.82 2.65
N GLY A 118 1.56 6.74 3.51
CA GLY A 118 1.56 7.39 4.83
C GLY A 118 1.83 8.90 4.73
N GLY A 119 3.07 9.33 5.01
CA GLY A 119 3.50 10.72 4.91
C GLY A 119 3.92 11.17 3.50
N ILE A 120 4.08 10.24 2.57
CA ILE A 120 4.43 10.55 1.18
C ILE A 120 3.15 11.07 0.48
N PRO A 121 3.18 12.25 -0.17
CA PRO A 121 2.02 12.78 -0.88
C PRO A 121 1.84 12.08 -2.24
N TRP A 122 1.73 10.75 -2.21
CA TRP A 122 1.78 9.90 -3.39
C TRP A 122 0.58 10.07 -4.31
N LEU A 123 -0.64 9.80 -3.79
CA LEU A 123 -1.85 9.78 -4.62
C LEU A 123 -2.17 11.14 -5.24
N VAL A 124 -1.90 12.23 -4.51
CA VAL A 124 -2.11 13.59 -5.05
C VAL A 124 -1.11 13.93 -6.15
N ASN A 125 0.15 13.48 -6.05
CA ASN A 125 1.14 13.70 -7.11
C ASN A 125 0.89 12.80 -8.31
N LEU A 126 0.43 11.57 -8.11
CA LEU A 126 0.00 10.67 -9.19
C LEU A 126 -1.18 11.29 -9.97
N ALA A 127 -2.21 11.73 -9.28
CA ALA A 127 -3.35 12.41 -9.91
C ALA A 127 -2.94 13.70 -10.62
N ARG A 128 -1.98 14.46 -10.07
CA ARG A 128 -1.41 15.65 -10.71
C ARG A 128 -0.69 15.32 -12.01
N ALA A 129 0.13 14.26 -12.03
CA ALA A 129 0.87 13.83 -13.21
C ALA A 129 -0.08 13.48 -14.36
N LYS A 130 -1.14 12.75 -14.08
CA LYS A 130 -2.18 12.36 -15.06
C LYS A 130 -2.90 13.53 -15.74
N ARG A 131 -2.89 14.71 -15.14
CA ARG A 131 -3.52 15.91 -15.76
C ARG A 131 -2.79 16.40 -17.01
N LEU A 132 -1.51 16.03 -17.15
CA LEU A 132 -0.65 16.51 -18.22
C LEU A 132 -0.08 15.38 -19.09
N ASP A 133 0.13 14.19 -18.52
CA ASP A 133 0.89 13.11 -19.17
C ASP A 133 0.25 11.74 -18.88
N ALA A 134 0.44 10.80 -19.79
CA ALA A 134 -0.03 9.43 -19.58
C ALA A 134 0.92 8.69 -18.62
N VAL A 135 0.40 8.21 -17.51
CA VAL A 135 1.13 7.33 -16.60
C VAL A 135 1.10 5.92 -17.16
N CYS A 136 2.29 5.34 -17.42
CA CYS A 136 2.45 4.01 -18.00
C CYS A 136 2.66 2.93 -16.93
N ALA A 137 3.35 3.30 -15.83
CA ALA A 137 3.67 2.36 -14.76
C ALA A 137 3.62 3.03 -13.39
N VAL A 138 3.29 2.25 -12.35
CA VAL A 138 3.39 2.62 -10.93
C VAL A 138 3.95 1.45 -10.14
N GLY A 139 4.72 1.71 -9.08
CA GLY A 139 5.29 0.64 -8.28
C GLY A 139 6.27 1.11 -7.22
N GLY A 140 7.10 0.18 -6.74
CA GLY A 140 8.18 0.43 -5.80
C GLY A 140 7.99 -0.19 -4.42
N ILE A 141 8.70 0.33 -3.42
CA ILE A 141 8.66 -0.13 -2.02
C ILE A 141 7.51 0.58 -1.31
N MET A 142 6.43 -0.15 -1.02
CA MET A 142 5.22 0.42 -0.42
C MET A 142 4.95 -0.06 1.02
N ASN A 143 5.85 -0.87 1.61
CA ASN A 143 5.72 -1.36 2.98
C ASN A 143 7.04 -1.18 3.76
N GLY A 144 6.95 -0.50 4.90
CA GLY A 144 8.13 -0.19 5.73
C GLY A 144 8.64 -1.40 6.51
N THR A 145 7.76 -2.28 6.97
CA THR A 145 8.14 -3.49 7.74
C THR A 145 9.01 -4.43 6.89
N THR A 146 8.54 -4.74 5.68
CA THR A 146 9.28 -5.63 4.77
C THR A 146 10.57 -5.00 4.29
N ASN A 147 10.59 -3.68 4.03
CA ASN A 147 11.84 -3.01 3.69
C ASN A 147 12.84 -3.01 4.84
N PHE A 148 12.38 -2.79 6.09
CA PHE A 148 13.24 -2.89 7.28
C PHE A 148 13.87 -4.27 7.40
N ILE A 149 13.09 -5.33 7.26
CA ILE A 149 13.57 -6.72 7.35
C ILE A 149 14.61 -6.98 6.26
N MET A 150 14.29 -6.69 5.00
CA MET A 150 15.19 -6.94 3.88
C MET A 150 16.48 -6.11 3.96
N ASP A 151 16.40 -4.83 4.34
CA ASP A 151 17.56 -3.95 4.52
C ASP A 151 18.48 -4.46 5.64
N ALA A 152 17.93 -4.91 6.77
CA ALA A 152 18.69 -5.47 7.87
C ALA A 152 19.41 -6.77 7.49
N MET A 153 18.72 -7.69 6.79
CA MET A 153 19.31 -8.95 6.31
C MET A 153 20.43 -8.72 5.28
N HIS A 154 20.32 -7.65 4.47
CA HIS A 154 21.41 -7.26 3.56
C HIS A 154 22.62 -6.65 4.27
N LYS A 155 22.41 -5.97 5.41
CA LYS A 155 23.48 -5.30 6.18
C LYS A 155 24.26 -6.27 7.08
N ALA A 156 23.58 -7.28 7.62
CA ALA A 156 24.16 -8.24 8.54
C ALA A 156 23.65 -9.67 8.25
N PRO A 157 24.44 -10.71 8.55
CA PRO A 157 24.02 -12.11 8.42
C PRO A 157 23.07 -12.47 9.58
N VAL A 158 21.82 -12.02 9.48
CA VAL A 158 20.75 -12.27 10.47
C VAL A 158 19.63 -13.07 9.84
N ASP A 159 19.00 -13.93 10.63
CA ASP A 159 17.90 -14.75 10.18
C ASP A 159 16.58 -13.98 10.21
N PHE A 160 15.69 -14.30 9.28
CA PHE A 160 14.38 -13.67 9.15
C PHE A 160 13.57 -13.64 10.47
N PRO A 161 13.44 -14.74 11.26
CA PRO A 161 12.69 -14.70 12.52
C PRO A 161 13.28 -13.72 13.55
N ALA A 162 14.61 -13.58 13.60
CA ALA A 162 15.28 -12.68 14.54
C ALA A 162 14.98 -11.21 14.18
N ILE A 163 15.08 -10.85 12.91
CA ILE A 163 14.83 -9.48 12.47
C ILE A 163 13.32 -9.12 12.47
N LEU A 164 12.45 -10.11 12.24
CA LEU A 164 11.01 -9.91 12.39
C LEU A 164 10.65 -9.57 13.85
N LYS A 165 11.25 -10.27 14.81
CA LYS A 165 11.09 -9.98 16.23
C LYS A 165 11.58 -8.58 16.58
N GLU A 166 12.72 -8.15 16.06
CA GLU A 166 13.24 -6.79 16.24
C GLU A 166 12.26 -5.75 15.66
N ALA A 167 11.71 -6.01 14.47
CA ALA A 167 10.69 -5.15 13.87
C ALA A 167 9.44 -5.00 14.76
N GLN A 168 9.03 -6.10 15.42
CA GLN A 168 7.91 -6.06 16.38
C GLN A 168 8.26 -5.27 17.64
N GLU A 169 9.45 -5.45 18.20
CA GLU A 169 9.93 -4.70 19.37
C GLU A 169 10.06 -3.19 19.10
N LEU A 170 10.45 -2.81 17.89
CA LEU A 170 10.50 -1.43 17.42
C LEU A 170 9.12 -0.85 17.04
N GLY A 171 8.06 -1.67 17.01
CA GLY A 171 6.71 -1.27 16.63
C GLY A 171 6.52 -1.07 15.12
N TYR A 172 7.39 -1.63 14.28
CA TYR A 172 7.24 -1.62 12.82
C TYR A 172 6.35 -2.76 12.33
N ALA A 173 6.29 -3.87 13.07
CA ALA A 173 5.39 -4.99 12.81
C ALA A 173 4.43 -5.20 13.99
N GLU A 174 3.20 -5.60 13.69
CA GLU A 174 2.22 -6.03 14.68
C GLU A 174 2.50 -7.46 15.18
N ALA A 175 1.77 -7.92 16.20
CA ALA A 175 1.87 -9.29 16.71
C ALA A 175 1.57 -10.34 15.63
N ASP A 176 0.58 -10.06 14.76
CA ASP A 176 0.38 -10.80 13.50
C ASP A 176 0.89 -9.96 12.33
N PRO A 177 2.09 -10.26 11.80
CA PRO A 177 2.71 -9.51 10.72
C PRO A 177 2.30 -10.00 9.33
N SER A 178 1.37 -10.95 9.23
CA SER A 178 1.07 -11.66 7.97
C SER A 178 0.72 -10.73 6.82
N ALA A 179 -0.09 -9.68 7.08
CA ALA A 179 -0.45 -8.71 6.05
C ALA A 179 0.76 -7.99 5.43
N ASP A 180 1.82 -7.78 6.22
CA ASP A 180 3.06 -7.17 5.74
C ASP A 180 3.91 -8.20 4.99
N ILE A 181 4.29 -9.30 5.67
CA ILE A 181 5.30 -10.24 5.15
C ILE A 181 4.80 -11.14 4.02
N ASP A 182 3.48 -11.32 3.88
CA ASP A 182 2.86 -12.03 2.75
C ASP A 182 2.50 -11.09 1.56
N GLY A 183 2.63 -9.76 1.77
CA GLY A 183 2.47 -8.76 0.72
C GLY A 183 1.05 -8.17 0.57
N ASP A 184 0.10 -8.53 1.41
CA ASP A 184 -1.29 -8.04 1.33
C ASP A 184 -1.41 -6.52 1.51
N ASP A 185 -0.61 -5.93 2.40
CA ASP A 185 -0.55 -4.48 2.60
C ASP A 185 -0.11 -3.77 1.32
N ILE A 186 0.94 -4.30 0.68
CA ILE A 186 1.48 -3.76 -0.58
C ILE A 186 0.47 -3.93 -1.71
N ARG A 187 -0.18 -5.11 -1.81
CA ARG A 187 -1.20 -5.42 -2.83
C ARG A 187 -2.34 -4.41 -2.80
N ARG A 188 -2.89 -4.08 -1.62
CA ARG A 188 -3.94 -3.07 -1.46
C ARG A 188 -3.48 -1.68 -1.89
N LYS A 189 -2.27 -1.29 -1.51
CA LYS A 189 -1.70 0.00 -1.91
C LYS A 189 -1.45 0.08 -3.41
N LEU A 190 -0.98 -1.02 -4.01
CA LEU A 190 -0.80 -1.13 -5.45
C LEU A 190 -2.14 -1.02 -6.18
N CYS A 191 -3.17 -1.76 -5.73
CA CYS A 191 -4.51 -1.70 -6.31
C CYS A 191 -5.06 -0.27 -6.35
N ILE A 192 -5.00 0.46 -5.22
CA ILE A 192 -5.43 1.86 -5.16
C ILE A 192 -4.62 2.74 -6.12
N SER A 193 -3.30 2.56 -6.15
CA SER A 193 -2.42 3.33 -7.03
C SER A 193 -2.72 3.05 -8.51
N ALA A 194 -2.89 1.79 -8.89
CA ALA A 194 -3.22 1.37 -10.25
C ALA A 194 -4.61 1.86 -10.68
N ASN A 195 -5.61 1.79 -9.79
CA ASN A 195 -6.94 2.31 -10.07
C ASN A 195 -6.91 3.81 -10.41
N ILE A 196 -6.13 4.59 -9.66
CA ILE A 196 -5.95 6.01 -9.93
C ILE A 196 -5.09 6.24 -11.17
N ALA A 197 -3.98 5.48 -11.35
CA ALA A 197 -3.07 5.66 -12.47
C ALA A 197 -3.72 5.41 -13.83
N PHE A 198 -4.51 4.33 -13.92
CA PHE A 198 -5.02 3.81 -15.19
C PHE A 198 -6.52 4.01 -15.39
N ASP A 199 -7.20 4.76 -14.51
CA ASP A 199 -8.67 4.91 -14.53
C ASP A 199 -9.38 3.55 -14.49
N ALA A 200 -8.84 2.63 -13.69
CA ALA A 200 -9.28 1.24 -13.60
C ALA A 200 -10.01 0.96 -12.29
N VAL A 201 -10.76 -0.12 -12.27
CA VAL A 201 -11.29 -0.76 -11.06
C VAL A 201 -10.84 -2.21 -11.08
N LEU A 202 -9.80 -2.50 -10.30
CA LEU A 202 -9.23 -3.84 -10.18
C LEU A 202 -9.81 -4.56 -8.95
N ASP A 203 -9.97 -5.88 -9.07
CA ASP A 203 -10.17 -6.75 -7.91
C ASP A 203 -8.82 -6.93 -7.18
N GLU A 204 -8.67 -6.34 -6.00
CA GLU A 204 -7.41 -6.41 -5.26
C GLU A 204 -7.02 -7.84 -4.90
N THR A 205 -8.01 -8.72 -4.69
CA THR A 205 -7.76 -10.12 -4.30
C THR A 205 -7.23 -10.98 -5.45
N ALA A 206 -7.45 -10.55 -6.69
CA ALA A 206 -6.97 -11.21 -7.88
C ALA A 206 -5.51 -10.86 -8.24
N ILE A 207 -4.94 -9.78 -7.67
CA ILE A 207 -3.56 -9.37 -7.94
C ILE A 207 -2.58 -10.44 -7.41
N PRO A 208 -1.78 -11.09 -8.30
CA PRO A 208 -0.81 -12.09 -7.89
C PRO A 208 0.20 -11.50 -6.90
N THR A 209 0.44 -12.21 -5.79
CA THR A 209 1.28 -11.71 -4.70
C THR A 209 2.10 -12.86 -4.10
N PHE A 210 3.39 -12.63 -3.91
CA PHE A 210 4.29 -13.51 -3.17
C PHE A 210 5.11 -12.66 -2.19
N GLY A 211 5.18 -13.08 -0.91
CA GLY A 211 5.82 -12.33 0.15
C GLY A 211 7.26 -12.73 0.42
N ILE A 212 7.78 -12.28 1.58
CA ILE A 212 9.17 -12.52 2.02
C ILE A 212 9.28 -13.53 3.16
N ARG A 213 8.18 -14.20 3.53
CA ARG A 213 8.11 -15.08 4.73
C ARG A 213 9.20 -16.16 4.78
N THR A 214 9.61 -16.66 3.62
CA THR A 214 10.50 -17.80 3.48
C THR A 214 11.93 -17.44 3.09
N VAL A 215 12.28 -16.15 3.00
CA VAL A 215 13.63 -15.71 2.66
C VAL A 215 14.63 -16.14 3.76
N THR A 216 15.82 -16.54 3.35
CA THR A 216 16.90 -16.98 4.26
C THR A 216 18.14 -16.10 4.15
N ALA A 217 19.04 -16.21 5.13
CA ALA A 217 20.35 -15.54 5.10
C ALA A 217 21.22 -16.04 3.94
N GLU A 218 21.07 -17.32 3.54
CA GLU A 218 21.78 -17.90 2.40
C GLU A 218 21.30 -17.32 1.07
N ASP A 219 19.98 -17.10 0.91
CA ASP A 219 19.43 -16.39 -0.27
C ASP A 219 20.08 -15.00 -0.39
N ILE A 220 20.07 -14.23 0.71
CA ILE A 220 20.66 -12.88 0.73
C ILE A 220 22.16 -12.89 0.43
N ALA A 221 22.90 -13.89 0.94
CA ALA A 221 24.33 -14.04 0.63
C ALA A 221 24.57 -14.30 -0.87
N ALA A 222 23.74 -15.16 -1.50
CA ALA A 222 23.80 -15.41 -2.92
C ALA A 222 23.49 -14.15 -3.74
N PHE A 223 22.45 -13.38 -3.38
CA PHE A 223 22.10 -12.13 -4.06
C PHE A 223 23.24 -11.13 -4.02
N LYS A 224 23.83 -10.93 -2.85
CA LYS A 224 25.00 -10.03 -2.68
C LYS A 224 26.19 -10.48 -3.51
N ALA A 225 26.47 -11.78 -3.59
CA ALA A 225 27.58 -12.34 -4.38
C ALA A 225 27.42 -12.04 -5.88
N HIS A 226 26.18 -11.88 -6.35
CA HIS A 226 25.84 -11.57 -7.74
C HIS A 226 25.51 -10.09 -7.98
N GLY A 227 25.71 -9.20 -6.99
CA GLY A 227 25.55 -7.76 -7.14
C GLY A 227 24.12 -7.25 -6.99
N PHE A 228 23.20 -8.06 -6.46
CA PHE A 228 21.80 -7.71 -6.28
C PHE A 228 21.43 -7.38 -4.83
N VAL A 229 20.40 -6.54 -4.71
CA VAL A 229 19.68 -6.28 -3.46
C VAL A 229 18.23 -6.73 -3.63
N CYS A 230 17.74 -7.58 -2.71
CA CYS A 230 16.36 -8.04 -2.73
C CYS A 230 15.44 -7.07 -1.97
N LYS A 231 14.35 -6.69 -2.60
CA LYS A 231 13.27 -5.86 -2.02
C LYS A 231 11.91 -6.50 -2.32
N LEU A 232 10.91 -6.27 -1.47
CA LEU A 232 9.53 -6.60 -1.84
C LEU A 232 8.93 -5.44 -2.61
N LEU A 233 8.70 -5.62 -3.89
CA LEU A 233 8.22 -4.57 -4.78
C LEU A 233 6.79 -4.81 -5.25
N ALA A 234 6.06 -3.71 -5.38
CA ALA A 234 4.84 -3.61 -6.16
C ALA A 234 5.16 -3.19 -7.59
N ALA A 235 4.46 -3.72 -8.56
CA ALA A 235 4.53 -3.27 -9.96
C ALA A 235 3.14 -3.30 -10.58
N ALA A 236 2.76 -2.23 -11.28
CA ALA A 236 1.60 -2.23 -12.16
C ALA A 236 1.88 -1.36 -13.39
N GLU A 237 1.44 -1.85 -14.55
CA GLU A 237 1.62 -1.23 -15.85
C GLU A 237 0.34 -1.32 -16.67
N ALA A 238 0.11 -0.32 -17.53
CA ALA A 238 -0.96 -0.40 -18.51
C ALA A 238 -0.65 -1.52 -19.51
N ALA A 239 -1.60 -2.44 -19.71
CA ALA A 239 -1.49 -3.55 -20.64
C ALA A 239 -2.50 -3.41 -21.79
N GLU A 240 -2.34 -4.21 -22.85
CA GLU A 240 -3.19 -4.12 -24.04
C GLU A 240 -4.67 -4.36 -23.71
N ASN A 241 -4.97 -5.33 -22.84
CA ASN A 241 -6.34 -5.70 -22.51
C ASN A 241 -6.70 -5.46 -21.03
N GLY A 242 -6.00 -4.50 -20.36
CA GLY A 242 -6.26 -4.20 -18.96
C GLY A 242 -5.05 -3.63 -18.24
N VAL A 243 -4.74 -4.17 -17.07
CA VAL A 243 -3.63 -3.75 -16.23
C VAL A 243 -2.81 -4.97 -15.83
N CYS A 244 -1.50 -4.96 -16.08
CA CYS A 244 -0.58 -5.88 -15.42
C CYS A 244 -0.31 -5.37 -14.01
N ALA A 245 -0.55 -6.17 -12.97
CA ALA A 245 -0.28 -5.79 -11.59
C ALA A 245 0.14 -7.01 -10.76
N TYR A 246 1.19 -6.86 -9.94
CA TYR A 246 1.67 -7.95 -9.06
C TYR A 246 2.58 -7.42 -7.95
N VAL A 247 2.83 -8.27 -6.95
CA VAL A 247 3.74 -8.02 -5.82
C VAL A 247 4.64 -9.23 -5.64
N GLU A 248 5.95 -9.01 -5.64
CA GLU A 248 6.93 -10.08 -5.44
C GLU A 248 8.25 -9.59 -4.84
N PRO A 249 9.03 -10.46 -4.17
CA PRO A 249 10.43 -10.21 -3.94
C PRO A 249 11.14 -10.01 -5.28
N THR A 250 11.93 -8.95 -5.37
CA THR A 250 12.62 -8.56 -6.61
C THR A 250 14.08 -8.30 -6.33
N LEU A 251 14.96 -8.90 -7.13
CA LEU A 251 16.39 -8.63 -7.16
C LEU A 251 16.61 -7.42 -8.06
N VAL A 252 17.01 -6.31 -7.45
CA VAL A 252 17.36 -5.08 -8.15
C VAL A 252 18.86 -4.89 -8.17
N ASP A 253 19.40 -4.34 -9.26
CA ASP A 253 20.81 -3.97 -9.31
C ASP A 253 21.18 -3.02 -8.16
N ALA A 254 22.36 -3.18 -7.58
CA ALA A 254 22.83 -2.36 -6.46
C ALA A 254 22.91 -0.86 -6.78
N GLY A 255 22.94 -0.47 -8.07
CA GLY A 255 22.90 0.91 -8.55
C GLY A 255 21.51 1.52 -8.61
N GLU A 256 20.45 0.73 -8.53
CA GLU A 256 19.07 1.24 -8.60
C GLU A 256 18.65 1.98 -7.33
N PRO A 257 17.79 3.02 -7.43
CA PRO A 257 17.32 3.78 -6.27
C PRO A 257 16.66 2.92 -5.19
N GLU A 258 15.92 1.87 -5.58
CA GLU A 258 15.25 0.94 -4.67
C GLU A 258 16.25 0.17 -3.78
N ALA A 259 17.43 -0.19 -4.33
CA ALA A 259 18.46 -0.87 -3.57
C ALA A 259 18.96 -0.06 -2.37
N ALA A 260 19.01 1.27 -2.52
CA ALA A 260 19.53 2.20 -1.52
C ALA A 260 18.50 2.60 -0.44
N VAL A 261 17.23 2.19 -0.55
CA VAL A 261 16.18 2.57 0.42
C VAL A 261 16.43 1.90 1.78
N PRO A 262 16.74 2.67 2.86
CA PRO A 262 17.12 2.11 4.14
C PRO A 262 15.92 1.86 5.05
N ALA A 263 16.12 0.99 6.04
CA ALA A 263 15.24 0.78 7.18
C ALA A 263 13.74 0.66 6.78
N ASN A 264 12.85 1.35 7.47
CA ASN A 264 11.41 1.32 7.25
C ASN A 264 10.88 2.40 6.27
N TYR A 265 11.77 2.98 5.46
CA TYR A 265 11.36 3.96 4.46
C TYR A 265 10.73 3.29 3.23
N ASN A 266 9.89 4.06 2.55
CA ASN A 266 9.28 3.68 1.28
C ASN A 266 9.87 4.53 0.14
N LEU A 267 9.85 3.95 -1.06
CA LEU A 267 10.12 4.64 -2.32
C LEU A 267 9.05 4.22 -3.31
N ILE A 268 8.15 5.14 -3.65
CA ILE A 268 7.04 4.86 -4.56
C ILE A 268 7.28 5.65 -5.85
N THR A 269 7.10 4.99 -6.99
CA THR A 269 7.43 5.56 -8.31
C THR A 269 6.26 5.50 -9.25
N TYR A 270 6.21 6.46 -10.17
CA TYR A 270 5.48 6.31 -11.43
C TYR A 270 6.40 6.59 -12.61
N THR A 271 6.08 6.01 -13.75
CA THR A 271 6.67 6.34 -15.04
C THR A 271 5.57 6.88 -15.94
N ALA A 272 5.83 8.01 -16.58
CA ALA A 272 4.93 8.60 -17.56
C ALA A 272 5.66 8.79 -18.89
N GLU A 273 4.90 8.86 -19.99
CA GLU A 273 5.45 8.82 -21.36
C GLU A 273 6.47 9.91 -21.65
N ARG A 274 6.22 11.14 -21.17
CA ARG A 274 7.04 12.33 -21.50
C ARG A 274 7.94 12.75 -20.35
N ILE A 275 7.42 12.80 -19.12
CA ILE A 275 8.19 13.26 -17.96
C ILE A 275 9.03 12.14 -17.33
N GLY A 276 8.88 10.89 -17.80
CA GLY A 276 9.67 9.75 -17.36
C GLY A 276 9.38 9.34 -15.92
N ARG A 277 10.36 8.66 -15.30
CA ARG A 277 10.26 8.11 -13.94
C ARG A 277 10.36 9.22 -12.89
N GLN A 278 9.42 9.23 -11.95
CA GLN A 278 9.41 10.09 -10.78
C GLN A 278 9.31 9.24 -9.52
N SER A 279 10.15 9.51 -8.53
CA SER A 279 10.22 8.72 -7.30
C SER A 279 9.94 9.60 -6.08
N PHE A 280 9.19 9.07 -5.13
CA PHE A 280 8.80 9.73 -3.89
C PHE A 280 9.28 8.91 -2.70
N PHE A 281 10.20 9.47 -1.96
CA PHE A 281 10.84 8.85 -0.81
C PHE A 281 10.31 9.44 0.51
N GLY A 282 10.06 8.59 1.51
CA GLY A 282 9.63 9.06 2.82
C GLY A 282 9.16 7.93 3.74
N GLN A 283 8.57 8.32 4.88
CA GLN A 283 7.98 7.37 5.82
C GLN A 283 6.59 6.93 5.33
N GLY A 284 6.45 5.64 5.06
CA GLY A 284 5.22 5.02 4.57
C GLY A 284 4.14 4.79 5.63
N ALA A 285 4.46 5.03 6.92
CA ALA A 285 3.56 4.90 8.07
C ALA A 285 4.07 5.76 9.24
N GLY A 286 3.27 5.88 10.30
CA GLY A 286 3.61 6.58 11.52
C GLY A 286 2.57 7.62 11.93
N ARG A 287 2.60 8.04 13.20
CA ARG A 287 1.62 8.96 13.79
C ARG A 287 1.46 10.24 12.99
N PHE A 288 2.53 11.04 12.93
CA PHE A 288 2.49 12.32 12.24
C PHE A 288 2.58 12.21 10.72
N PRO A 289 3.40 11.32 10.14
CA PRO A 289 3.41 11.16 8.68
C PRO A 289 2.02 10.89 8.11
N THR A 290 1.29 9.92 8.65
CA THR A 290 -0.07 9.58 8.19
C THR A 290 -1.08 10.68 8.51
N ALA A 291 -1.06 11.22 9.75
CA ALA A 291 -1.95 12.31 10.16
C ALA A 291 -1.75 13.59 9.33
N ALA A 292 -0.53 13.88 8.90
CA ALA A 292 -0.24 15.04 8.06
C ALA A 292 -0.98 14.97 6.72
N ASN A 293 -0.98 13.82 6.04
CA ASN A 293 -1.73 13.65 4.80
C ASN A 293 -3.25 13.67 5.01
N VAL A 294 -3.75 13.15 6.15
CA VAL A 294 -5.18 13.30 6.51
C VAL A 294 -5.56 14.78 6.66
N VAL A 295 -4.78 15.54 7.43
CA VAL A 295 -5.03 16.98 7.62
C VAL A 295 -4.85 17.76 6.31
N GLN A 296 -3.87 17.38 5.48
CA GLN A 296 -3.65 17.98 4.17
C GLN A 296 -4.84 17.73 3.22
N ASP A 297 -5.45 16.55 3.26
CA ASP A 297 -6.69 16.27 2.53
C ASP A 297 -7.86 17.16 3.00
N CYS A 298 -7.98 17.39 4.32
CA CYS A 298 -8.94 18.35 4.86
C CYS A 298 -8.70 19.78 4.32
N LEU A 299 -7.45 20.24 4.30
CA LEU A 299 -7.07 21.55 3.75
C LEU A 299 -7.37 21.67 2.25
N THR A 300 -7.17 20.58 1.53
CA THR A 300 -7.48 20.53 0.09
C THR A 300 -8.98 20.68 -0.16
N ILE A 301 -9.82 20.05 0.68
CA ILE A 301 -11.29 20.23 0.64
C ILE A 301 -11.67 21.68 0.98
N LEU A 302 -11.04 22.28 2.00
CA LEU A 302 -11.23 23.70 2.34
C LEU A 302 -10.90 24.65 1.19
N ALA A 303 -9.89 24.31 0.39
CA ALA A 303 -9.51 25.06 -0.82
C ALA A 303 -10.45 24.84 -2.01
N GLY A 304 -11.51 24.03 -1.85
CA GLY A 304 -12.53 23.78 -2.88
C GLY A 304 -12.24 22.60 -3.82
N ASP A 305 -11.11 21.90 -3.65
CA ASP A 305 -10.80 20.68 -4.42
C ASP A 305 -11.34 19.45 -3.67
N LYS A 306 -12.44 18.92 -4.16
CA LYS A 306 -13.18 17.85 -3.50
C LYS A 306 -12.66 16.44 -3.83
N SER A 307 -12.09 16.21 -5.02
CA SER A 307 -11.69 14.89 -5.47
C SER A 307 -10.44 14.93 -6.33
N PHE A 308 -9.65 13.88 -6.29
CA PHE A 308 -8.57 13.60 -7.23
C PHE A 308 -8.83 12.31 -8.06
N TYR A 309 -10.06 11.77 -7.96
CA TYR A 309 -10.49 10.64 -8.79
C TYR A 309 -10.95 11.10 -10.13
N THR A 310 -10.78 10.24 -11.15
CA THR A 310 -11.35 10.50 -12.46
C THR A 310 -12.80 10.01 -12.50
N ASP A 311 -13.60 10.65 -13.33
CA ASP A 311 -14.98 10.24 -13.61
C ASP A 311 -15.08 8.98 -14.50
N ARG A 312 -13.95 8.38 -14.88
CA ARG A 312 -13.83 7.38 -15.94
C ARG A 312 -13.36 6.02 -15.48
N ALA A 313 -13.23 5.79 -14.17
CA ALA A 313 -12.77 4.49 -13.69
C ALA A 313 -13.77 3.39 -14.10
N GLU A 314 -13.31 2.45 -14.92
CA GLU A 314 -14.08 1.32 -15.41
C GLU A 314 -13.47 0.00 -14.90
N ALA A 315 -14.28 -1.04 -14.78
CA ALA A 315 -13.80 -2.35 -14.43
C ALA A 315 -12.74 -2.80 -15.45
N ALA A 316 -11.55 -3.14 -14.98
CA ALA A 316 -10.44 -3.58 -15.82
C ALA A 316 -9.99 -4.99 -15.44
N ALA A 317 -9.65 -5.78 -16.45
CA ALA A 317 -9.07 -7.09 -16.25
C ALA A 317 -7.59 -6.98 -15.84
N LEU A 318 -7.11 -7.97 -15.10
CA LEU A 318 -5.67 -8.18 -14.95
C LEU A 318 -5.13 -8.87 -16.20
N ASP A 319 -4.14 -8.25 -16.83
CA ASP A 319 -3.47 -8.77 -18.03
C ASP A 319 -1.94 -8.80 -17.82
N GLY A 320 -1.43 -9.95 -17.40
CA GLY A 320 0.00 -10.23 -17.25
C GLY A 320 0.63 -10.93 -18.45
N SER A 321 -0.07 -11.02 -19.60
CA SER A 321 0.35 -11.85 -20.74
C SER A 321 1.72 -11.48 -21.32
N ALA A 322 2.11 -10.21 -21.27
CA ALA A 322 3.38 -9.71 -21.79
C ALA A 322 4.49 -9.64 -20.73
N GLU A 323 4.18 -9.78 -19.46
CA GLU A 323 5.16 -9.62 -18.38
C GLU A 323 5.94 -10.90 -18.14
N ALA A 324 7.22 -10.89 -18.42
CA ALA A 324 8.11 -12.03 -18.22
C ALA A 324 9.54 -11.57 -17.89
N HIS A 325 10.16 -12.19 -16.90
CA HIS A 325 11.57 -11.98 -16.54
C HIS A 325 12.18 -13.24 -15.90
N PRO A 326 13.50 -13.30 -15.72
CA PRO A 326 14.16 -14.37 -14.99
C PRO A 326 13.81 -14.36 -13.50
N TYR A 327 13.89 -15.53 -12.86
CA TYR A 327 13.66 -15.70 -11.43
C TYR A 327 14.78 -16.45 -10.76
N TYR A 328 15.13 -16.03 -9.54
CA TYR A 328 15.76 -16.89 -8.58
C TYR A 328 14.69 -17.76 -7.91
N VAL A 329 14.93 -19.06 -7.81
CA VAL A 329 14.01 -20.03 -7.21
C VAL A 329 14.77 -20.98 -6.30
N ARG A 330 14.38 -21.03 -5.02
CA ARG A 330 14.85 -22.02 -4.05
C ARG A 330 13.70 -22.91 -3.61
N THR A 331 13.84 -24.22 -3.86
CA THR A 331 12.91 -25.27 -3.41
C THR A 331 13.62 -26.61 -3.26
N ALA A 332 13.24 -27.38 -2.25
CA ALA A 332 13.70 -28.76 -2.07
C ALA A 332 12.96 -29.77 -2.96
N ALA A 333 11.87 -29.39 -3.62
CA ALA A 333 11.00 -30.25 -4.40
C ALA A 333 10.78 -29.72 -5.85
N PRO A 334 11.85 -29.59 -6.68
CA PRO A 334 11.73 -29.09 -8.04
C PRO A 334 10.88 -30.04 -8.90
N ASP A 335 9.87 -29.50 -9.58
CA ASP A 335 9.02 -30.23 -10.52
C ASP A 335 9.49 -30.08 -11.99
N ASP A 336 8.74 -30.64 -12.93
CA ASP A 336 9.08 -30.59 -14.34
C ASP A 336 8.96 -29.18 -14.94
N PHE A 337 8.06 -28.33 -14.40
CA PHE A 337 7.97 -26.94 -14.80
C PHE A 337 9.28 -26.22 -14.49
N LEU A 338 9.74 -26.27 -13.24
CA LEU A 338 10.97 -25.58 -12.83
C LEU A 338 12.19 -26.13 -13.61
N ARG A 339 12.30 -27.45 -13.77
CA ARG A 339 13.40 -28.06 -14.54
C ARG A 339 13.41 -27.60 -16.00
N GLY A 340 12.23 -27.40 -16.58
CA GLY A 340 12.08 -26.96 -17.98
C GLY A 340 12.48 -25.52 -18.23
N VAL A 341 12.46 -24.66 -17.22
CA VAL A 341 12.81 -23.22 -17.32
C VAL A 341 14.13 -22.85 -16.66
N THR A 342 14.79 -23.76 -15.94
CA THR A 342 16.09 -23.53 -15.29
C THR A 342 17.18 -23.23 -16.33
N ALA A 343 17.93 -22.17 -16.12
CA ALA A 343 19.02 -21.69 -16.98
C ALA A 343 20.39 -21.69 -16.30
N ASP A 344 20.44 -21.46 -14.97
CA ASP A 344 21.69 -21.37 -14.19
C ASP A 344 21.47 -21.85 -12.76
N ASP A 345 22.56 -22.04 -11.99
CA ASP A 345 22.53 -22.49 -10.59
C ASP A 345 23.48 -21.62 -9.74
N TRP A 346 22.91 -20.95 -8.73
CA TRP A 346 23.66 -20.12 -7.79
C TRP A 346 24.04 -20.88 -6.49
N GLY A 347 23.82 -22.16 -6.44
CA GLY A 347 24.14 -23.04 -5.31
C GLY A 347 23.05 -23.05 -4.22
N SER A 348 22.57 -21.91 -3.76
CA SER A 348 21.44 -21.83 -2.82
C SER A 348 20.08 -21.95 -3.54
N GLY A 349 20.02 -21.69 -4.83
CA GLY A 349 18.85 -21.79 -5.69
C GLY A 349 19.21 -21.72 -7.15
N VAL A 350 18.25 -21.99 -8.02
CA VAL A 350 18.40 -21.96 -9.48
C VAL A 350 17.92 -20.64 -10.05
N ILE A 351 18.46 -20.28 -11.22
CA ILE A 351 17.99 -19.14 -12.02
C ILE A 351 17.23 -19.67 -13.23
N THR A 352 16.08 -19.11 -13.50
CA THR A 352 15.29 -19.45 -14.69
C THR A 352 15.67 -18.58 -15.89
N GLY A 353 15.34 -19.02 -17.10
CA GLY A 353 15.12 -18.09 -18.21
C GLY A 353 13.96 -17.14 -17.92
N ALA A 354 13.60 -16.29 -18.89
CA ALA A 354 12.41 -15.44 -18.74
C ALA A 354 11.15 -16.32 -18.64
N VAL A 355 10.38 -16.14 -17.58
CA VAL A 355 9.11 -16.84 -17.30
C VAL A 355 8.03 -15.81 -17.11
N ASN A 356 6.83 -16.08 -17.63
CA ASN A 356 5.69 -15.21 -17.38
C ASN A 356 5.43 -15.07 -15.88
N THR A 357 5.30 -13.83 -15.41
CA THR A 357 5.21 -13.49 -13.98
C THR A 357 3.98 -14.11 -13.31
N TYR A 358 2.83 -14.12 -13.99
CA TYR A 358 1.60 -14.71 -13.42
C TYR A 358 1.71 -16.22 -13.31
N ASP A 359 2.35 -16.88 -14.28
CA ASP A 359 2.59 -18.33 -14.25
C ASP A 359 3.57 -18.69 -13.12
N MET A 360 4.65 -17.92 -12.95
CA MET A 360 5.63 -18.14 -11.88
C MET A 360 5.00 -17.93 -10.50
N LEU A 361 4.25 -16.85 -10.29
CA LEU A 361 3.58 -16.58 -9.01
C LEU A 361 2.51 -17.64 -8.70
N ALA A 362 1.77 -18.10 -9.70
CA ALA A 362 0.80 -19.20 -9.55
C ALA A 362 1.51 -20.52 -9.22
N TRP A 363 2.64 -20.81 -9.87
CA TRP A 363 3.46 -21.98 -9.58
C TRP A 363 4.00 -21.92 -8.15
N ALA A 364 4.60 -20.80 -7.74
CA ALA A 364 5.18 -20.64 -6.40
C ALA A 364 4.13 -20.83 -5.29
N ARG A 365 2.91 -20.31 -5.47
CA ARG A 365 1.80 -20.55 -4.53
C ARG A 365 1.47 -22.04 -4.38
N ARG A 366 1.42 -22.80 -5.49
CA ARG A 366 1.22 -24.26 -5.44
C ARG A 366 2.40 -24.96 -4.79
N GLN A 367 3.60 -24.50 -5.09
CA GLN A 367 4.84 -25.09 -4.58
C GLN A 367 4.96 -24.95 -3.04
N LEU A 368 4.50 -23.87 -2.43
CA LEU A 368 4.44 -23.73 -0.97
C LEU A 368 3.62 -24.81 -0.26
N ALA A 369 2.66 -25.44 -0.91
CA ALA A 369 1.92 -26.57 -0.35
C ALA A 369 2.75 -27.88 -0.34
N VAL A 370 3.75 -27.99 -1.21
CA VAL A 370 4.65 -29.15 -1.33
C VAL A 370 5.95 -28.91 -0.54
N ASP A 371 6.49 -27.70 -0.65
CA ASP A 371 7.69 -27.24 0.04
C ASP A 371 7.39 -25.88 0.71
N PRO A 372 7.03 -25.88 2.02
CA PRO A 372 6.73 -24.64 2.75
C PRO A 372 7.90 -23.66 2.86
N ALA A 373 9.12 -24.11 2.54
CA ALA A 373 10.32 -23.26 2.52
C ALA A 373 10.59 -22.65 1.13
N CYS A 374 9.81 -22.97 0.10
CA CYS A 374 10.00 -22.41 -1.24
C CYS A 374 10.08 -20.89 -1.22
N PHE A 375 11.06 -20.33 -1.94
CA PHE A 375 11.24 -18.89 -2.10
C PHE A 375 11.50 -18.57 -3.57
N ILE A 376 10.92 -17.47 -4.04
CA ILE A 376 11.18 -16.92 -5.38
C ILE A 376 11.50 -15.43 -5.30
N ALA A 377 12.29 -14.94 -6.25
CA ALA A 377 12.50 -13.51 -6.46
C ALA A 377 12.71 -13.23 -7.96
N GLY A 378 11.94 -12.28 -8.50
CA GLY A 378 12.13 -11.80 -9.88
C GLY A 378 13.47 -11.07 -10.03
N ILE A 379 14.11 -11.14 -11.19
CA ILE A 379 15.40 -10.46 -11.49
C ILE A 379 15.14 -9.34 -12.50
N ARG A 380 15.49 -8.10 -12.13
CA ARG A 380 15.26 -6.90 -12.95
C ARG A 380 16.47 -6.00 -13.08
#